data_c640b057ee0244c2899c752019c2eb50
#
_entry.id   c640b057ee0244c2899c752019c2eb50
#
_cell.length_a   1.000
_cell.length_b   1.000
_cell.length_c   1.000
_cell.angle_alpha   90.00
_cell.angle_beta   90.00
_cell.angle_gamma   90.00
#
_symmetry.space_group_name_H-M   'P 1'
#
loop_
_entity.id
_entity.type
_entity.pdbx_description
1 polymer ?
#
loop_
_entity_poly.entity_id
_entity_poly.type
_entity_poly.pdbx_seq_one_letter_code
_entity_poly.pdbx_strand_id
1 'polypeptide(L)'
;FKVKGERISFSAAICGIINVQEVKEIDVLIDYLEYLVQLKPKSDRTILIQNDQHTKEGFLYEQEVKKYMATAIEEDLFEVYYQPVYSIKNQDFITLEALSRLKHPVLGMIPPDVFIGIAEKQGMISAVGCLQLHKVCRFIKEHEYIMKKIRNVKFNLSPSELMKPGYSHVLIGIIQGYGLDPGYFQFEITENVATEYSESFCTAIDDFAEVGIHMCLDDFGSGYANLNAVLRIPFSAVKMDRSLLSGVSSDPQTATFYRSIVMILQHMGYKVIAEGAETEKEVKLLEKIS
;
A
#
# COMPACT_ATOMS: atom_id res chain seq x y z
N PHE A 1 -21.23 11.33 -25.32
CA PHE A 1 -20.62 11.87 -26.54
C PHE A 1 -20.50 10.77 -27.59
N LYS A 2 -20.60 11.15 -28.90
CA LYS A 2 -20.29 10.24 -30.00
C LYS A 2 -19.03 10.74 -30.70
N VAL A 3 -18.00 9.91 -30.72
CA VAL A 3 -16.76 10.18 -31.47
C VAL A 3 -16.64 9.10 -32.54
N LYS A 4 -16.57 9.48 -33.79
CA LYS A 4 -16.51 8.57 -34.96
C LYS A 4 -17.59 7.48 -34.96
N GLY A 5 -18.79 7.80 -34.46
CA GLY A 5 -19.93 6.86 -34.41
C GLY A 5 -20.01 5.97 -33.17
N GLU A 6 -18.99 5.90 -32.36
CA GLU A 6 -19.00 5.16 -31.10
C GLU A 6 -19.48 6.01 -29.92
N ARG A 7 -20.23 5.39 -29.02
CA ARG A 7 -20.77 6.06 -27.82
C ARG A 7 -19.73 5.96 -26.72
N ILE A 8 -19.09 7.09 -26.39
CA ILE A 8 -18.16 7.19 -25.27
C ILE A 8 -18.91 7.76 -24.07
N SER A 9 -19.00 6.99 -22.97
CA SER A 9 -19.46 7.49 -21.69
C SER A 9 -18.25 7.83 -20.82
N PHE A 10 -18.30 8.98 -20.18
CA PHE A 10 -17.31 9.37 -19.18
C PHE A 10 -18.04 9.92 -17.95
N SER A 11 -17.42 9.73 -16.79
CA SER A 11 -17.84 10.42 -15.57
C SER A 11 -16.85 11.55 -15.29
N ALA A 12 -17.39 12.70 -14.92
CA ALA A 12 -16.58 13.86 -14.55
C ALA A 12 -16.92 14.29 -13.14
N ALA A 13 -15.91 14.65 -12.36
CA ALA A 13 -16.08 15.39 -11.13
C ALA A 13 -15.97 16.88 -11.45
N ILE A 14 -16.93 17.66 -10.98
CA ILE A 14 -16.93 19.11 -11.15
C ILE A 14 -16.83 19.72 -9.77
N CYS A 15 -15.81 20.54 -9.57
CA CYS A 15 -15.63 21.30 -8.34
C CYS A 15 -15.70 22.80 -8.66
N GLY A 16 -16.26 23.57 -7.75
CA GLY A 16 -16.33 25.03 -7.86
C GLY A 16 -16.36 25.67 -6.47
N ILE A 17 -15.72 26.81 -6.36
CA ILE A 17 -15.75 27.63 -5.14
C ILE A 17 -16.59 28.88 -5.41
N ILE A 18 -17.57 29.12 -4.55
CA ILE A 18 -18.35 30.35 -4.54
C ILE A 18 -17.67 31.33 -3.58
N ASN A 19 -17.34 32.52 -4.04
CA ASN A 19 -16.72 33.57 -3.23
C ASN A 19 -15.18 33.43 -3.05
N VAL A 20 -14.44 33.75 -4.10
CA VAL A 20 -12.96 33.61 -4.20
C VAL A 20 -12.20 34.78 -3.54
N GLN A 21 -12.87 35.73 -2.88
CA GLN A 21 -12.24 36.95 -2.36
C GLN A 21 -11.14 36.72 -1.30
N GLU A 22 -11.08 35.53 -0.70
CA GLU A 22 -10.10 35.17 0.31
C GLU A 22 -8.82 34.50 -0.23
N VAL A 23 -8.80 34.11 -1.51
CA VAL A 23 -7.65 33.39 -2.10
C VAL A 23 -6.73 34.40 -2.80
N LYS A 24 -5.54 34.56 -2.29
CA LYS A 24 -4.54 35.52 -2.81
C LYS A 24 -3.71 34.97 -3.97
N GLU A 25 -3.61 33.65 -4.10
CA GLU A 25 -2.75 32.97 -5.09
C GLU A 25 -3.55 31.95 -5.88
N ILE A 26 -3.46 32.03 -7.21
CA ILE A 26 -4.22 31.13 -8.13
C ILE A 26 -3.78 29.68 -7.96
N ASP A 27 -2.49 29.42 -7.76
CA ASP A 27 -1.95 28.08 -7.61
C ASP A 27 -2.52 27.38 -6.37
N VAL A 28 -2.63 28.10 -5.24
CA VAL A 28 -3.26 27.57 -4.03
C VAL A 28 -4.74 27.26 -4.25
N LEU A 29 -5.42 28.06 -5.08
CA LEU A 29 -6.81 27.79 -5.44
C LEU A 29 -6.94 26.51 -6.29
N ILE A 30 -6.05 26.30 -7.24
CA ILE A 30 -6.02 25.08 -8.07
C ILE A 30 -5.76 23.86 -7.19
N ASP A 31 -4.73 23.90 -6.35
CA ASP A 31 -4.41 22.83 -5.40
C ASP A 31 -5.61 22.50 -4.49
N TYR A 32 -6.33 23.52 -4.04
CA TYR A 32 -7.52 23.32 -3.19
C TYR A 32 -8.69 22.69 -3.97
N LEU A 33 -8.89 23.08 -5.23
CA LEU A 33 -9.90 22.45 -6.09
C LEU A 33 -9.57 21.00 -6.37
N GLU A 34 -8.32 20.67 -6.62
CA GLU A 34 -7.85 19.29 -6.79
C GLU A 34 -8.07 18.46 -5.52
N TYR A 35 -7.74 19.02 -4.37
CA TYR A 35 -8.01 18.39 -3.07
C TYR A 35 -9.50 18.08 -2.89
N LEU A 36 -10.39 19.03 -3.17
CA LEU A 36 -11.84 18.84 -3.09
C LEU A 36 -12.36 17.74 -4.03
N VAL A 37 -11.79 17.64 -5.22
CA VAL A 37 -12.14 16.57 -6.17
C VAL A 37 -11.75 15.21 -5.65
N GLN A 38 -10.62 15.10 -4.94
CA GLN A 38 -10.13 13.84 -4.36
C GLN A 38 -10.95 13.36 -3.17
N LEU A 39 -11.58 14.27 -2.42
CA LEU A 39 -12.49 13.92 -1.33
C LEU A 39 -13.77 13.21 -1.80
N LYS A 40 -14.03 13.19 -3.12
CA LYS A 40 -15.20 12.51 -3.66
C LYS A 40 -15.09 10.99 -3.43
N PRO A 41 -16.06 10.36 -2.75
CA PRO A 41 -16.11 8.90 -2.65
C PRO A 41 -16.17 8.29 -4.06
N LYS A 42 -15.57 7.11 -4.24
CA LYS A 42 -15.59 6.33 -5.51
C LYS A 42 -17.00 5.83 -5.91
N SER A 43 -18.07 6.43 -5.40
CA SER A 43 -19.46 6.07 -5.72
C SER A 43 -19.95 6.84 -6.95
N ASP A 44 -20.79 6.21 -7.78
CA ASP A 44 -21.41 6.82 -8.97
C ASP A 44 -22.44 7.95 -8.65
N ARG A 45 -22.61 8.28 -7.38
CA ARG A 45 -23.58 9.32 -6.96
C ARG A 45 -22.92 10.70 -6.97
N THR A 46 -23.68 11.68 -7.42
CA THR A 46 -23.31 13.09 -7.26
C THR A 46 -23.32 13.43 -5.77
N ILE A 47 -22.16 13.79 -5.24
CA ILE A 47 -21.99 14.21 -3.84
C ILE A 47 -21.55 15.66 -3.85
N LEU A 48 -22.25 16.47 -3.06
CA LEU A 48 -21.88 17.84 -2.79
C LEU A 48 -20.87 17.84 -1.64
N ILE A 49 -19.62 18.18 -1.92
CA ILE A 49 -18.61 18.41 -0.89
C ILE A 49 -18.73 19.87 -0.47
N GLN A 50 -19.05 20.11 0.79
CA GLN A 50 -19.13 21.46 1.32
C GLN A 50 -17.74 22.00 1.62
N ASN A 51 -17.50 23.24 1.27
CA ASN A 51 -16.30 23.98 1.66
C ASN A 51 -16.48 24.49 3.10
N ASP A 52 -16.41 23.56 4.04
CA ASP A 52 -16.50 23.84 5.47
C ASP A 52 -15.11 24.01 6.13
N GLN A 53 -15.10 24.31 7.40
CA GLN A 53 -13.86 24.50 8.17
C GLN A 53 -13.01 23.23 8.21
N HIS A 54 -13.63 22.05 8.35
CA HIS A 54 -12.94 20.76 8.41
C HIS A 54 -12.21 20.45 7.09
N THR A 55 -12.87 20.71 5.96
CA THR A 55 -12.29 20.54 4.63
C THR A 55 -11.09 21.47 4.41
N LYS A 56 -11.17 22.73 4.89
CA LYS A 56 -10.05 23.68 4.82
C LYS A 56 -8.88 23.24 5.71
N GLU A 57 -9.14 22.76 6.90
CA GLU A 57 -8.11 22.25 7.82
C GLU A 57 -7.40 21.02 7.23
N GLY A 58 -8.15 20.10 6.62
CA GLY A 58 -7.58 18.96 5.92
C GLY A 58 -6.65 19.37 4.78
N PHE A 59 -7.06 20.33 3.96
CA PHE A 59 -6.22 20.88 2.92
C PHE A 59 -4.93 21.52 3.45
N LEU A 60 -5.05 22.39 4.47
CA LEU A 60 -3.88 23.02 5.08
C LEU A 60 -2.91 22.00 5.68
N TYR A 61 -3.46 20.94 6.28
CA TYR A 61 -2.67 19.82 6.79
C TYR A 61 -1.87 19.14 5.67
N GLU A 62 -2.52 18.79 4.53
CA GLU A 62 -1.81 18.21 3.39
C GLU A 62 -0.75 19.15 2.81
N GLN A 63 -1.03 20.44 2.71
CA GLN A 63 -0.05 21.43 2.24
C GLN A 63 1.17 21.53 3.15
N GLU A 64 0.98 21.44 4.47
CA GLU A 64 2.10 21.46 5.42
C GLU A 64 2.94 20.18 5.30
N VAL A 65 2.31 19.02 5.18
CA VAL A 65 3.02 17.75 4.94
C VAL A 65 3.76 17.80 3.59
N LYS A 66 3.13 18.33 2.53
CA LYS A 66 3.73 18.51 1.20
C LYS A 66 5.02 19.32 1.24
N LYS A 67 5.03 20.42 1.99
CA LYS A 67 6.24 21.26 2.19
C LYS A 67 7.34 20.53 2.96
N TYR A 68 6.94 19.72 3.94
CA TYR A 68 7.87 19.01 4.80
C TYR A 68 8.56 17.82 4.11
N MET A 69 7.95 17.25 3.07
CA MET A 69 8.45 16.04 2.40
C MET A 69 9.88 16.16 1.87
N ALA A 70 10.24 17.28 1.26
CA ALA A 70 11.59 17.50 0.76
C ALA A 70 12.64 17.44 1.89
N THR A 71 12.39 18.18 2.98
CA THR A 71 13.24 18.15 4.18
C THR A 71 13.30 16.74 4.79
N ALA A 72 12.17 16.05 4.86
CA ALA A 72 12.11 14.71 5.43
C ALA A 72 12.96 13.70 4.63
N ILE A 73 13.06 13.86 3.32
CA ILE A 73 13.93 13.05 2.46
C ILE A 73 15.40 13.44 2.64
N GLU A 74 15.72 14.75 2.57
CA GLU A 74 17.10 15.25 2.67
C GLU A 74 17.75 14.93 4.02
N GLU A 75 16.99 15.03 5.10
CA GLU A 75 17.47 14.78 6.48
C GLU A 75 17.21 13.34 6.96
N ASP A 76 16.68 12.45 6.10
CA ASP A 76 16.35 11.05 6.41
C ASP A 76 15.48 10.88 7.67
N LEU A 77 14.39 11.66 7.75
CA LEU A 77 13.51 11.72 8.93
C LEU A 77 12.44 10.61 8.97
N PHE A 78 12.43 9.74 7.98
CA PHE A 78 11.54 8.58 7.99
C PHE A 78 12.03 7.53 8.99
N GLU A 79 11.09 6.94 9.72
CA GLU A 79 11.34 5.80 10.59
C GLU A 79 10.71 4.53 9.97
N VAL A 80 11.25 3.37 10.34
CA VAL A 80 10.66 2.06 9.99
C VAL A 80 10.27 1.34 11.27
N TYR A 81 8.99 1.01 11.39
CA TYR A 81 8.47 0.17 12.46
C TYR A 81 8.29 -1.24 11.92
N TYR A 82 8.43 -2.23 12.79
CA TYR A 82 8.32 -3.63 12.40
C TYR A 82 7.14 -4.28 13.12
N GLN A 83 6.18 -4.74 12.33
CA GLN A 83 5.04 -5.50 12.85
C GLN A 83 5.29 -7.00 12.65
N PRO A 84 5.30 -7.79 13.73
CA PRO A 84 5.49 -9.23 13.62
C PRO A 84 4.21 -9.89 13.08
N VAL A 85 4.38 -10.84 12.15
CA VAL A 85 3.31 -11.66 11.59
C VAL A 85 3.36 -13.05 12.20
N TYR A 86 2.27 -13.45 12.84
CA TYR A 86 2.14 -14.75 13.52
C TYR A 86 1.80 -15.85 12.51
N SER A 87 2.52 -16.95 12.58
CA SER A 87 2.24 -18.16 11.80
C SER A 87 1.43 -19.15 12.60
N ILE A 88 0.19 -19.38 12.24
CA ILE A 88 -0.67 -20.40 12.87
C ILE A 88 -0.01 -21.78 12.77
N LYS A 89 0.55 -22.13 11.62
CA LYS A 89 1.21 -23.42 11.40
C LYS A 89 2.44 -23.64 12.29
N ASN A 90 3.25 -22.59 12.49
CA ASN A 90 4.48 -22.70 13.29
C ASN A 90 4.27 -22.30 14.75
N GLN A 91 3.11 -21.76 15.09
CA GLN A 91 2.77 -21.20 16.42
C GLN A 91 3.82 -20.20 16.92
N ASP A 92 4.33 -19.37 16.01
CA ASP A 92 5.38 -18.39 16.31
C ASP A 92 5.36 -17.21 15.31
N PHE A 93 6.05 -16.13 15.68
CA PHE A 93 6.32 -15.01 14.79
C PHE A 93 7.52 -15.33 13.91
N ILE A 94 7.29 -15.39 12.59
CA ILE A 94 8.31 -15.82 11.62
C ILE A 94 8.54 -14.81 10.50
N THR A 95 7.80 -13.73 10.47
CA THR A 95 7.86 -12.68 9.45
C THR A 95 7.74 -11.33 10.14
N LEU A 96 8.41 -10.32 9.63
CA LEU A 96 8.24 -8.92 10.01
C LEU A 96 7.69 -8.15 8.82
N GLU A 97 6.75 -7.25 9.06
CA GLU A 97 6.32 -6.26 8.09
C GLU A 97 6.96 -4.90 8.41
N ALA A 98 7.68 -4.34 7.45
CA ALA A 98 8.33 -3.04 7.58
C ALA A 98 7.33 -1.94 7.22
N LEU A 99 6.98 -1.13 8.19
CA LEU A 99 5.97 -0.09 8.09
C LEU A 99 6.59 1.29 8.24
N SER A 100 6.46 2.08 7.21
CA SER A 100 6.97 3.46 7.16
C SER A 100 6.27 4.35 8.15
N ARG A 101 7.04 5.22 8.80
CA ARG A 101 6.53 6.25 9.71
C ARG A 101 7.22 7.57 9.41
N LEU A 102 6.46 8.64 9.47
CA LEU A 102 6.98 9.99 9.34
C LEU A 102 6.45 10.84 10.49
N LYS A 103 7.36 11.51 11.21
CA LYS A 103 7.01 12.38 12.32
C LYS A 103 7.31 13.83 11.95
N HIS A 104 6.28 14.65 11.97
CA HIS A 104 6.42 16.10 11.80
C HIS A 104 6.60 16.79 13.16
N PRO A 105 7.47 17.81 13.29
CA PRO A 105 7.75 18.44 14.58
C PRO A 105 6.53 19.12 15.23
N VAL A 106 5.58 19.58 14.43
CA VAL A 106 4.36 20.26 14.91
C VAL A 106 3.12 19.39 14.80
N LEU A 107 2.95 18.67 13.67
CA LEU A 107 1.75 17.86 13.40
C LEU A 107 1.79 16.48 14.07
N GLY A 108 2.92 16.06 14.63
CA GLY A 108 3.08 14.73 15.21
C GLY A 108 3.26 13.65 14.15
N MET A 109 2.72 12.46 14.40
CA MET A 109 2.81 11.33 13.44
C MET A 109 1.91 11.58 12.23
N ILE A 110 2.51 11.57 11.05
CA ILE A 110 1.78 11.68 9.77
C ILE A 110 1.32 10.27 9.37
N PRO A 111 0.03 10.07 9.06
CA PRO A 111 -0.46 8.79 8.54
C PRO A 111 0.24 8.39 7.23
N PRO A 112 0.58 7.08 7.06
CA PRO A 112 1.29 6.62 5.86
C PRO A 112 0.56 6.92 4.55
N ASP A 113 -0.76 6.76 4.50
CA ASP A 113 -1.59 7.06 3.34
C ASP A 113 -1.48 8.52 2.88
N VAL A 114 -1.29 9.45 3.82
CA VAL A 114 -1.11 10.89 3.52
C VAL A 114 0.25 11.14 2.90
N PHE A 115 1.36 10.77 3.57
CA PHE A 115 2.69 11.12 3.07
C PHE A 115 3.09 10.26 1.85
N ILE A 116 2.65 9.00 1.76
CA ILE A 116 2.86 8.15 0.58
C ILE A 116 2.11 8.73 -0.61
N GLY A 117 0.83 9.08 -0.46
CA GLY A 117 0.05 9.69 -1.54
C GLY A 117 0.63 11.03 -2.02
N ILE A 118 1.19 11.84 -1.12
CA ILE A 118 1.92 13.07 -1.49
C ILE A 118 3.22 12.73 -2.23
N ALA A 119 4.00 11.77 -1.73
CA ALA A 119 5.25 11.34 -2.36
C ALA A 119 5.03 10.81 -3.79
N GLU A 120 3.96 10.06 -4.01
CA GLU A 120 3.57 9.58 -5.35
C GLU A 120 3.23 10.72 -6.29
N LYS A 121 2.36 11.65 -5.87
CA LYS A 121 1.95 12.82 -6.67
C LYS A 121 3.13 13.73 -7.02
N GLN A 122 4.10 13.86 -6.13
CA GLN A 122 5.30 14.69 -6.33
C GLN A 122 6.47 13.94 -6.99
N GLY A 123 6.32 12.64 -7.31
CA GLY A 123 7.38 11.83 -7.88
C GLY A 123 8.53 11.50 -6.92
N MET A 124 8.33 11.71 -5.62
CA MET A 124 9.31 11.50 -4.55
C MET A 124 9.29 10.07 -3.99
N ILE A 125 8.29 9.26 -4.33
CA ILE A 125 8.07 7.95 -3.72
C ILE A 125 9.30 7.03 -3.83
N SER A 126 10.01 7.04 -4.96
CA SER A 126 11.21 6.21 -5.13
C SER A 126 12.36 6.61 -4.20
N ALA A 127 12.50 7.90 -3.87
CA ALA A 127 13.49 8.33 -2.88
C ALA A 127 13.11 7.84 -1.47
N VAL A 128 11.83 7.94 -1.13
CA VAL A 128 11.30 7.41 0.15
C VAL A 128 11.50 5.90 0.23
N GLY A 129 11.15 5.15 -0.83
CA GLY A 129 11.33 3.70 -0.88
C GLY A 129 12.79 3.27 -0.71
N CYS A 130 13.72 3.94 -1.39
CA CYS A 130 15.16 3.66 -1.23
C CYS A 130 15.65 3.93 0.19
N LEU A 131 15.30 5.09 0.80
CA LEU A 131 15.69 5.42 2.18
C LEU A 131 15.20 4.36 3.16
N GLN A 132 13.96 3.94 3.00
CA GLN A 132 13.36 2.93 3.88
C GLN A 132 14.00 1.57 3.69
N LEU A 133 14.26 1.15 2.45
CA LEU A 133 14.92 -0.13 2.19
C LEU A 133 16.34 -0.14 2.78
N HIS A 134 17.08 0.96 2.70
CA HIS A 134 18.35 1.10 3.39
C HIS A 134 18.24 0.89 4.91
N LYS A 135 17.20 1.44 5.53
CA LYS A 135 16.94 1.26 6.99
C LYS A 135 16.60 -0.20 7.31
N VAL A 136 15.77 -0.84 6.48
CA VAL A 136 15.44 -2.26 6.65
C VAL A 136 16.69 -3.14 6.51
N CYS A 137 17.51 -2.91 5.48
CA CYS A 137 18.75 -3.65 5.30
C CYS A 137 19.70 -3.47 6.48
N ARG A 138 19.86 -2.24 6.99
CA ARG A 138 20.67 -1.94 8.17
C ARG A 138 20.14 -2.67 9.39
N PHE A 139 18.84 -2.62 9.64
CA PHE A 139 18.21 -3.32 10.76
C PHE A 139 18.49 -4.83 10.72
N ILE A 140 18.36 -5.46 9.55
CA ILE A 140 18.64 -6.90 9.38
C ILE A 140 20.08 -7.20 9.75
N LYS A 141 21.06 -6.38 9.30
CA LYS A 141 22.48 -6.55 9.60
C LYS A 141 22.80 -6.38 11.08
N GLU A 142 22.21 -5.38 11.71
CA GLU A 142 22.46 -5.10 13.14
C GLU A 142 21.80 -6.11 14.07
N HIS A 143 20.77 -6.85 13.57
CA HIS A 143 19.95 -7.75 14.36
C HIS A 143 19.94 -9.18 13.79
N GLU A 144 21.06 -9.67 13.29
CA GLU A 144 21.18 -11.01 12.71
C GLU A 144 20.65 -12.13 13.63
N TYR A 145 20.69 -11.93 14.96
CA TYR A 145 20.15 -12.89 15.92
C TYR A 145 18.62 -13.01 15.82
N ILE A 146 17.90 -11.93 15.49
CA ILE A 146 16.46 -11.95 15.27
C ILE A 146 16.16 -12.70 13.96
N MET A 147 17.00 -12.50 12.95
CA MET A 147 16.85 -13.11 11.63
C MET A 147 17.06 -14.62 11.63
N LYS A 148 17.65 -15.21 12.67
CA LYS A 148 17.68 -16.66 12.85
C LYS A 148 16.27 -17.26 13.02
N LYS A 149 15.31 -16.48 13.52
CA LYS A 149 13.92 -16.86 13.75
C LYS A 149 13.00 -16.33 12.66
N ILE A 150 13.26 -15.11 12.19
CA ILE A 150 12.48 -14.44 11.14
C ILE A 150 12.94 -14.96 9.79
N ARG A 151 12.00 -15.44 8.99
CA ARG A 151 12.26 -16.04 7.66
C ARG A 151 12.33 -15.01 6.57
N ASN A 152 11.51 -13.96 6.67
CA ASN A 152 11.46 -12.88 5.71
C ASN A 152 11.00 -11.56 6.34
N VAL A 153 11.33 -10.47 5.65
CA VAL A 153 10.84 -9.13 5.95
C VAL A 153 10.01 -8.66 4.76
N LYS A 154 8.79 -8.23 5.04
CA LYS A 154 7.85 -7.69 4.07
C LYS A 154 8.10 -6.20 3.89
N PHE A 155 8.05 -5.75 2.65
CA PHE A 155 8.31 -4.38 2.28
C PHE A 155 7.30 -3.89 1.26
N ASN A 156 6.59 -2.81 1.57
CA ASN A 156 5.58 -2.23 0.71
C ASN A 156 6.20 -1.47 -0.46
N LEU A 157 5.72 -1.74 -1.67
CA LEU A 157 6.09 -1.03 -2.89
C LEU A 157 4.92 -0.28 -3.47
N SER A 158 5.15 0.96 -3.87
CA SER A 158 4.17 1.68 -4.68
C SER A 158 4.19 1.15 -6.12
N PRO A 159 3.00 0.99 -6.71
CA PRO A 159 2.87 0.61 -8.12
C PRO A 159 3.58 1.54 -9.08
N SER A 160 3.51 2.84 -8.80
CA SER A 160 4.15 3.85 -9.62
C SER A 160 5.68 3.70 -9.68
N GLU A 161 6.27 3.07 -8.67
CA GLU A 161 7.70 2.76 -8.63
C GLU A 161 8.05 1.61 -9.59
N LEU A 162 7.25 0.55 -9.59
CA LEU A 162 7.46 -0.62 -10.44
C LEU A 162 7.30 -0.32 -11.94
N MET A 163 6.59 0.76 -12.27
CA MET A 163 6.47 1.23 -13.65
C MET A 163 7.71 2.00 -14.14
N LYS A 164 8.65 2.33 -13.25
CA LYS A 164 9.88 3.04 -13.63
C LYS A 164 10.93 2.03 -14.12
N PRO A 165 11.41 2.14 -15.36
CA PRO A 165 12.43 1.25 -15.89
C PRO A 165 13.68 1.21 -15.00
N GLY A 166 14.14 0.01 -14.65
CA GLY A 166 15.37 -0.20 -13.88
C GLY A 166 15.23 0.04 -12.37
N TYR A 167 14.04 0.39 -11.85
CA TYR A 167 13.88 0.58 -10.40
C TYR A 167 14.07 -0.73 -9.61
N SER A 168 13.66 -1.87 -10.16
CA SER A 168 13.94 -3.20 -9.61
C SER A 168 15.44 -3.41 -9.34
N HIS A 169 16.28 -3.08 -10.30
CA HIS A 169 17.75 -3.18 -10.16
C HIS A 169 18.31 -2.26 -9.08
N VAL A 170 17.72 -1.07 -8.86
CA VAL A 170 18.10 -0.18 -7.76
C VAL A 170 17.83 -0.85 -6.42
N LEU A 171 16.64 -1.40 -6.22
CA LEU A 171 16.26 -2.08 -4.97
C LEU A 171 17.13 -3.33 -4.72
N ILE A 172 17.32 -4.16 -5.74
CA ILE A 172 18.19 -5.34 -5.68
C ILE A 172 19.63 -4.92 -5.33
N GLY A 173 20.14 -3.87 -5.97
CA GLY A 173 21.48 -3.33 -5.70
C GLY A 173 21.65 -2.83 -4.27
N ILE A 174 20.62 -2.21 -3.68
CA ILE A 174 20.63 -1.82 -2.25
C ILE A 174 20.80 -3.07 -1.37
N ILE A 175 19.95 -4.09 -1.55
CA ILE A 175 19.97 -5.32 -0.74
C ILE A 175 21.33 -6.00 -0.85
N GLN A 176 21.84 -6.20 -2.07
CA GLN A 176 23.13 -6.82 -2.33
C GLN A 176 24.31 -5.99 -1.79
N GLY A 177 24.21 -4.66 -1.82
CA GLY A 177 25.20 -3.76 -1.24
C GLY A 177 25.40 -3.93 0.27
N TYR A 178 24.37 -4.38 0.99
CA TYR A 178 24.51 -4.79 2.39
C TYR A 178 25.00 -6.24 2.57
N GLY A 179 25.22 -6.99 1.49
CA GLY A 179 25.58 -8.40 1.54
C GLY A 179 24.47 -9.28 2.11
N LEU A 180 23.21 -8.88 1.93
CA LEU A 180 22.04 -9.64 2.34
C LEU A 180 21.57 -10.55 1.19
N ASP A 181 20.99 -11.69 1.56
CA ASP A 181 20.30 -12.56 0.62
C ASP A 181 18.97 -11.91 0.23
N PRO A 182 18.73 -11.63 -1.08
CA PRO A 182 17.44 -11.10 -1.53
C PRO A 182 16.24 -11.97 -1.14
N GLY A 183 16.41 -13.28 -0.99
CA GLY A 183 15.37 -14.20 -0.54
C GLY A 183 14.81 -13.93 0.87
N TYR A 184 15.47 -13.07 1.65
CA TYR A 184 14.90 -12.56 2.90
C TYR A 184 13.77 -11.55 2.70
N PHE A 185 13.60 -11.02 1.48
CA PHE A 185 12.62 -9.98 1.22
C PHE A 185 11.38 -10.55 0.55
N GLN A 186 10.23 -10.04 0.98
CA GLN A 186 8.95 -10.21 0.30
C GLN A 186 8.37 -8.83 0.03
N PHE A 187 8.18 -8.49 -1.24
CA PHE A 187 7.64 -7.20 -1.62
C PHE A 187 6.12 -7.27 -1.75
N GLU A 188 5.45 -6.28 -1.18
CA GLU A 188 3.99 -6.18 -1.14
C GLU A 188 3.51 -5.11 -2.11
N ILE A 189 2.49 -5.44 -2.88
CA ILE A 189 1.80 -4.51 -3.77
C ILE A 189 0.29 -4.65 -3.57
N THR A 190 -0.42 -3.53 -3.62
CA THR A 190 -1.87 -3.52 -3.43
C THR A 190 -2.62 -4.04 -4.66
N GLU A 191 -3.85 -4.49 -4.47
CA GLU A 191 -4.73 -5.04 -5.51
C GLU A 191 -4.97 -4.07 -6.68
N ASN A 192 -5.01 -2.75 -6.43
CA ASN A 192 -5.32 -1.74 -7.44
C ASN A 192 -4.27 -1.65 -8.57
N VAL A 193 -3.08 -2.15 -8.34
CA VAL A 193 -1.94 -2.14 -9.30
C VAL A 193 -2.12 -3.09 -10.46
N ALA A 194 -2.78 -4.16 -10.19
CA ALA A 194 -2.92 -5.27 -11.11
C ALA A 194 -3.76 -4.98 -12.37
N THR A 195 -4.22 -3.75 -12.57
CA THR A 195 -4.94 -3.33 -13.78
C THR A 195 -4.02 -2.80 -14.88
N GLU A 196 -2.79 -2.39 -14.56
CA GLU A 196 -1.87 -1.77 -15.52
C GLU A 196 -0.60 -2.62 -15.72
N TYR A 197 -0.70 -3.67 -16.53
CA TYR A 197 0.46 -4.49 -16.92
C TYR A 197 1.32 -3.74 -17.94
N SER A 198 2.17 -2.83 -17.50
CA SER A 198 3.22 -2.28 -18.36
C SER A 198 4.36 -3.29 -18.53
N GLU A 199 5.10 -3.18 -19.63
CA GLU A 199 6.31 -3.99 -19.86
C GLU A 199 7.31 -3.82 -18.70
N SER A 200 7.51 -2.59 -18.23
CA SER A 200 8.39 -2.29 -17.08
C SER A 200 7.96 -2.99 -15.80
N PHE A 201 6.65 -3.06 -15.55
CA PHE A 201 6.12 -3.77 -14.39
C PHE A 201 6.42 -5.28 -14.46
N CYS A 202 6.15 -5.91 -15.61
CA CYS A 202 6.44 -7.34 -15.79
C CYS A 202 7.94 -7.62 -15.64
N THR A 203 8.79 -6.79 -16.25
CA THR A 203 10.25 -6.90 -16.11
C THR A 203 10.69 -6.80 -14.66
N ALA A 204 10.12 -5.86 -13.87
CA ALA A 204 10.47 -5.72 -12.45
C ALA A 204 10.09 -6.97 -11.63
N ILE A 205 8.94 -7.59 -11.91
CA ILE A 205 8.52 -8.84 -11.26
C ILE A 205 9.47 -9.99 -11.60
N ASP A 206 9.87 -10.10 -12.87
CA ASP A 206 10.82 -11.12 -13.32
C ASP A 206 12.20 -10.91 -12.68
N ASP A 207 12.72 -9.67 -12.65
CA ASP A 207 13.99 -9.32 -11.98
C ASP A 207 13.99 -9.73 -10.49
N PHE A 208 12.88 -9.48 -9.77
CA PHE A 208 12.73 -9.88 -8.37
C PHE A 208 12.72 -11.40 -8.21
N ALA A 209 12.01 -12.10 -9.08
CA ALA A 209 11.93 -13.56 -9.04
C ALA A 209 13.30 -14.22 -9.30
N GLU A 210 14.10 -13.68 -10.24
CA GLU A 210 15.44 -14.19 -10.57
C GLU A 210 16.39 -14.16 -9.38
N VAL A 211 16.28 -13.16 -8.51
CA VAL A 211 17.14 -13.04 -7.32
C VAL A 211 16.50 -13.64 -6.05
N GLY A 212 15.32 -14.23 -6.17
CA GLY A 212 14.64 -14.92 -5.05
C GLY A 212 13.76 -14.02 -4.17
N ILE A 213 13.52 -12.76 -4.55
CA ILE A 213 12.55 -11.89 -3.89
C ILE A 213 11.14 -12.36 -4.27
N HIS A 214 10.29 -12.55 -3.28
CA HIS A 214 8.92 -13.00 -3.46
C HIS A 214 7.94 -11.83 -3.47
N MET A 215 6.90 -11.92 -4.32
CA MET A 215 5.81 -10.96 -4.32
C MET A 215 4.66 -11.40 -3.43
N CYS A 216 4.01 -10.45 -2.79
CA CYS A 216 2.79 -10.63 -1.99
C CYS A 216 1.72 -9.65 -2.47
N LEU A 217 0.51 -10.15 -2.67
CA LEU A 217 -0.64 -9.30 -2.93
C LEU A 217 -1.19 -8.77 -1.61
N ASP A 218 -1.30 -7.46 -1.49
CA ASP A 218 -1.84 -6.79 -0.31
C ASP A 218 -3.27 -6.27 -0.53
N ASP A 219 -4.00 -6.05 0.57
CA ASP A 219 -5.37 -5.50 0.62
C ASP A 219 -6.39 -6.29 -0.22
N PHE A 220 -6.21 -7.61 -0.41
CA PHE A 220 -7.13 -8.40 -1.22
C PHE A 220 -8.56 -8.38 -0.66
N GLY A 221 -9.47 -7.87 -1.48
CA GLY A 221 -10.90 -7.75 -1.15
C GLY A 221 -11.30 -6.43 -0.53
N SER A 222 -10.40 -5.45 -0.43
CA SER A 222 -10.72 -4.09 0.04
C SER A 222 -11.57 -3.28 -0.93
N GLY A 223 -11.65 -3.71 -2.20
CA GLY A 223 -12.35 -2.99 -3.28
C GLY A 223 -12.96 -3.91 -4.31
N TYR A 224 -12.75 -3.63 -5.58
CA TYR A 224 -13.13 -4.51 -6.67
C TYR A 224 -12.06 -5.60 -6.83
N ALA A 225 -12.25 -6.75 -6.18
CA ALA A 225 -11.31 -7.85 -6.23
C ALA A 225 -10.89 -8.20 -7.68
N ASN A 226 -9.64 -7.89 -8.03
CA ASN A 226 -9.11 -8.19 -9.35
C ASN A 226 -8.52 -9.60 -9.38
N LEU A 227 -9.39 -10.60 -9.48
CA LEU A 227 -8.98 -12.00 -9.60
C LEU A 227 -8.00 -12.24 -10.76
N ASN A 228 -8.04 -11.40 -11.81
CA ASN A 228 -7.09 -11.53 -12.92
C ASN A 228 -5.64 -11.23 -12.50
N ALA A 229 -5.44 -10.34 -11.50
CA ALA A 229 -4.12 -10.06 -10.96
C ALA A 229 -3.53 -11.30 -10.27
N VAL A 230 -4.35 -11.91 -9.43
CA VAL A 230 -3.98 -13.16 -8.71
C VAL A 230 -3.57 -14.25 -9.69
N LEU A 231 -4.22 -14.31 -10.87
CA LEU A 231 -3.93 -15.35 -11.89
C LEU A 231 -2.69 -15.07 -12.74
N ARG A 232 -2.27 -13.80 -12.87
CA ARG A 232 -1.22 -13.40 -13.82
C ARG A 232 0.13 -13.11 -13.18
N ILE A 233 0.12 -12.60 -11.95
CA ILE A 233 1.35 -12.26 -11.22
C ILE A 233 1.74 -13.46 -10.34
N PRO A 234 3.01 -13.89 -10.35
CA PRO A 234 3.47 -15.03 -9.55
C PRO A 234 3.61 -14.64 -8.06
N PHE A 235 2.49 -14.35 -7.41
CA PHE A 235 2.49 -14.11 -5.98
C PHE A 235 2.83 -15.38 -5.20
N SER A 236 3.55 -15.24 -4.11
CA SER A 236 3.82 -16.30 -3.14
C SER A 236 2.83 -16.28 -1.97
N ALA A 237 2.20 -15.14 -1.74
CA ALA A 237 1.25 -14.92 -0.65
C ALA A 237 0.18 -13.89 -1.04
N VAL A 238 -0.96 -13.97 -0.36
CA VAL A 238 -2.07 -13.01 -0.45
C VAL A 238 -2.47 -12.59 0.95
N LYS A 239 -2.48 -11.29 1.22
CA LYS A 239 -3.00 -10.70 2.45
C LYS A 239 -4.47 -10.34 2.25
N MET A 240 -5.32 -10.92 3.07
CA MET A 240 -6.75 -10.67 3.04
C MET A 240 -7.06 -9.46 3.91
N ASP A 241 -7.65 -8.44 3.31
CA ASP A 241 -8.01 -7.20 4.00
C ASP A 241 -8.94 -7.45 5.19
N ARG A 242 -8.76 -6.65 6.23
CA ARG A 242 -9.54 -6.73 7.48
C ARG A 242 -11.05 -6.64 7.27
N SER A 243 -11.52 -5.95 6.21
CA SER A 243 -12.95 -5.82 5.92
C SER A 243 -13.60 -7.17 5.63
N LEU A 244 -12.86 -8.11 5.04
CA LEU A 244 -13.32 -9.48 4.80
C LEU A 244 -13.45 -10.30 6.10
N LEU A 245 -12.62 -9.99 7.11
CA LEU A 245 -12.69 -10.65 8.42
C LEU A 245 -13.83 -10.07 9.29
N SER A 246 -14.24 -8.84 9.00
CA SER A 246 -15.30 -8.16 9.72
C SER A 246 -16.62 -8.95 9.61
N GLY A 247 -17.25 -9.25 10.76
CA GLY A 247 -18.48 -10.01 10.83
C GLY A 247 -18.34 -11.54 10.75
N VAL A 248 -17.16 -12.07 10.43
CA VAL A 248 -16.93 -13.52 10.31
C VAL A 248 -17.26 -14.27 11.61
N SER A 249 -17.04 -13.65 12.76
CA SER A 249 -17.36 -14.25 14.07
C SER A 249 -18.84 -14.19 14.45
N SER A 250 -19.67 -13.40 13.75
CA SER A 250 -21.08 -13.13 14.09
C SER A 250 -22.06 -13.58 13.02
N ASP A 251 -21.64 -13.70 11.75
CA ASP A 251 -22.48 -14.10 10.64
C ASP A 251 -21.97 -15.38 9.94
N PRO A 252 -22.77 -16.47 9.96
CA PRO A 252 -22.39 -17.74 9.32
C PRO A 252 -22.18 -17.66 7.80
N GLN A 253 -22.87 -16.76 7.10
CA GLN A 253 -22.68 -16.59 5.65
C GLN A 253 -21.34 -15.94 5.36
N THR A 254 -21.00 -14.88 6.10
CA THR A 254 -19.68 -14.21 6.01
C THR A 254 -18.56 -15.20 6.36
N ALA A 255 -18.73 -16.03 7.40
CA ALA A 255 -17.76 -17.06 7.76
C ALA A 255 -17.56 -18.10 6.64
N THR A 256 -18.65 -18.54 6.00
CA THR A 256 -18.59 -19.51 4.89
C THR A 256 -17.90 -18.89 3.68
N PHE A 257 -18.23 -17.65 3.34
CA PHE A 257 -17.62 -16.92 2.23
C PHE A 257 -16.10 -16.75 2.45
N TYR A 258 -15.71 -16.25 3.61
CA TYR A 258 -14.28 -16.07 3.97
C TYR A 258 -13.51 -17.39 3.86
N ARG A 259 -14.03 -18.47 4.45
CA ARG A 259 -13.42 -19.80 4.37
C ARG A 259 -13.27 -20.27 2.92
N SER A 260 -14.28 -20.08 2.09
CA SER A 260 -14.24 -20.50 0.69
C SER A 260 -13.13 -19.78 -0.09
N ILE A 261 -12.97 -18.47 0.12
CA ILE A 261 -11.88 -17.68 -0.50
C ILE A 261 -10.51 -18.20 -0.04
N VAL A 262 -10.32 -18.39 1.28
CA VAL A 262 -9.06 -18.92 1.83
C VAL A 262 -8.73 -20.26 1.20
N MET A 263 -9.70 -21.18 1.14
CA MET A 263 -9.51 -22.51 0.52
C MET A 263 -9.13 -22.41 -0.96
N ILE A 264 -9.78 -21.53 -1.73
CA ILE A 264 -9.44 -21.31 -3.15
C ILE A 264 -8.00 -20.85 -3.28
N LEU A 265 -7.60 -19.82 -2.55
CA LEU A 265 -6.25 -19.27 -2.60
C LEU A 265 -5.19 -20.32 -2.18
N GLN A 266 -5.46 -21.10 -1.14
CA GLN A 266 -4.58 -22.20 -0.72
C GLN A 266 -4.46 -23.31 -1.76
N HIS A 267 -5.56 -23.69 -2.42
CA HIS A 267 -5.54 -24.69 -3.53
C HIS A 267 -4.75 -24.18 -4.74
N MET A 268 -4.70 -22.86 -4.95
CA MET A 268 -3.85 -22.24 -5.97
C MET A 268 -2.38 -22.16 -5.56
N GLY A 269 -2.02 -22.61 -4.34
CA GLY A 269 -0.66 -22.63 -3.85
C GLY A 269 -0.20 -21.37 -3.11
N TYR A 270 -1.09 -20.40 -2.90
CA TYR A 270 -0.75 -19.16 -2.16
C TYR A 270 -0.73 -19.37 -0.65
N LYS A 271 0.21 -18.73 0.02
CA LYS A 271 0.12 -18.52 1.46
C LYS A 271 -0.92 -17.44 1.72
N VAL A 272 -1.86 -17.67 2.62
CA VAL A 272 -2.90 -16.70 2.96
C VAL A 272 -2.57 -16.07 4.30
N ILE A 273 -2.64 -14.75 4.37
CA ILE A 273 -2.41 -13.95 5.57
C ILE A 273 -3.70 -13.20 5.87
N ALA A 274 -4.22 -13.33 7.07
CA ALA A 274 -5.39 -12.59 7.53
C ALA A 274 -4.95 -11.31 8.24
N GLU A 275 -5.54 -10.19 7.90
CA GLU A 275 -5.32 -8.92 8.55
C GLU A 275 -6.47 -8.56 9.48
N GLY A 276 -6.16 -7.74 10.52
CA GLY A 276 -7.17 -7.18 11.41
C GLY A 276 -7.82 -8.17 12.36
N ALA A 277 -7.15 -9.28 12.69
CA ALA A 277 -7.62 -10.16 13.75
C ALA A 277 -7.39 -9.49 15.12
N GLU A 278 -8.46 -8.96 15.71
CA GLU A 278 -8.41 -8.19 16.96
C GLU A 278 -8.92 -9.00 18.17
N THR A 279 -9.61 -10.10 17.94
CA THR A 279 -10.24 -10.88 18.99
C THR A 279 -9.77 -12.34 19.00
N GLU A 280 -9.76 -12.96 20.20
CA GLU A 280 -9.49 -14.39 20.31
C GLU A 280 -10.48 -15.28 19.53
N LYS A 281 -11.71 -14.81 19.32
CA LYS A 281 -12.72 -15.53 18.53
C LYS A 281 -12.30 -15.63 17.06
N GLU A 282 -11.82 -14.53 16.52
CA GLU A 282 -11.30 -14.46 15.15
C GLU A 282 -10.06 -15.33 14.98
N VAL A 283 -9.10 -15.25 15.92
CA VAL A 283 -7.92 -16.12 15.90
C VAL A 283 -8.30 -17.60 15.91
N LYS A 284 -9.18 -18.01 16.82
CA LYS A 284 -9.67 -19.41 16.89
C LYS A 284 -10.41 -19.86 15.64
N LEU A 285 -11.06 -18.92 14.93
CA LEU A 285 -11.72 -19.23 13.67
C LEU A 285 -10.66 -19.39 12.56
N LEU A 286 -9.67 -18.51 12.48
CA LEU A 286 -8.56 -18.61 11.53
C LEU A 286 -7.76 -19.91 11.73
N GLU A 287 -7.53 -20.34 12.97
CA GLU A 287 -6.90 -21.63 13.28
C GLU A 287 -7.68 -22.85 12.75
N LYS A 288 -9.01 -22.74 12.65
CA LYS A 288 -9.86 -23.83 12.12
C LYS A 288 -9.94 -23.84 10.59
N ILE A 289 -9.56 -22.74 9.96
CA ILE A 289 -9.60 -22.57 8.50
C ILE A 289 -8.23 -22.88 7.88
N SER A 290 -7.14 -22.72 8.66
CA SER A 290 -5.75 -22.89 8.21
C SER A 290 -5.35 -24.35 7.93
#